data_588c825bba1e9f09cf70a4b06e36cde0
#
_entry.id   588c825bba1e9f09cf70a4b06e36cde0
#
_cell.length_a   1.000
_cell.length_b   1.000
_cell.length_c   1.000
_cell.angle_alpha   90.00
_cell.angle_beta   90.00
_cell.angle_gamma   90.00
#
_symmetry.space_group_name_H-M   'P 1'
#
loop_
_entity.id
_entity.type
_entity.pdbx_description
1 polymer ?
#
loop_
_entity_poly.entity_id
_entity_poly.type
_entity_poly.pdbx_seq_one_letter_code
_entity_poly.pdbx_strand_id
1 'polypeptide(L)'
;MAIQRTFSIIKPDATKRNLTGAISAKFETAGLRIVASKRIQLSLAQAQKFYGVHAERPFFAELTEFMISEPIVVQVLEGEDAIAKNREVMGATNPADAADGTIRKEFALSIGENSVHGSDAPETAAEEISFFFSGLELVG
;
A
#
# COMPACT_ATOMS: atom_id res chain seq x y z
N MET A 1 1.46 16.35 -18.15
CA MET A 1 1.06 15.36 -17.16
C MET A 1 1.79 14.06 -17.43
N ALA A 2 2.50 13.57 -16.45
CA ALA A 2 3.37 12.41 -16.64
C ALA A 2 2.67 11.15 -16.18
N ILE A 3 2.81 10.08 -16.95
CA ILE A 3 2.45 8.75 -16.50
C ILE A 3 3.49 8.34 -15.46
N GLN A 4 3.03 7.85 -14.33
CA GLN A 4 3.85 7.58 -13.17
C GLN A 4 3.44 6.24 -12.57
N ARG A 5 4.36 5.57 -11.90
CA ARG A 5 4.08 4.34 -11.15
C ARG A 5 4.27 4.60 -9.66
N THR A 6 3.41 4.00 -8.86
CA THR A 6 3.51 4.06 -7.40
C THR A 6 3.33 2.67 -6.82
N PHE A 7 3.85 2.47 -5.61
CA PHE A 7 3.77 1.20 -4.91
C PHE A 7 2.63 1.24 -3.90
N SER A 8 1.92 0.13 -3.76
CA SER A 8 0.81 -0.02 -2.83
C SER A 8 0.90 -1.35 -2.09
N ILE A 9 0.54 -1.34 -0.81
CA ILE A 9 0.33 -2.56 -0.04
C ILE A 9 -1.10 -2.56 0.46
N ILE A 10 -1.79 -3.68 0.31
CA ILE A 10 -3.04 -3.95 1.01
C ILE A 10 -2.64 -4.72 2.26
N LYS A 11 -2.87 -4.13 3.41
CA LYS A 11 -2.33 -4.57 4.70
C LYS A 11 -3.12 -5.71 5.34
N PRO A 12 -2.55 -6.38 6.36
CA PRO A 12 -3.19 -7.53 7.01
C PRO A 12 -4.62 -7.31 7.49
N ASP A 13 -4.95 -6.15 8.00
CA ASP A 13 -6.31 -5.86 8.47
C ASP A 13 -7.34 -5.96 7.35
N ALA A 14 -6.94 -5.62 6.13
CA ALA A 14 -7.82 -5.68 4.96
C ALA A 14 -7.84 -7.06 4.31
N THR A 15 -6.68 -7.70 4.16
CA THR A 15 -6.62 -9.05 3.57
C THR A 15 -7.33 -10.07 4.45
N LYS A 16 -7.19 -9.96 5.76
CA LYS A 16 -7.88 -10.82 6.71
C LYS A 16 -9.38 -10.74 6.57
N ARG A 17 -9.92 -9.56 6.28
CA ARG A 17 -11.36 -9.34 6.08
C ARG A 17 -11.80 -9.55 4.64
N ASN A 18 -10.92 -10.05 3.78
CA ASN A 18 -11.22 -10.37 2.38
C ASN A 18 -11.62 -9.13 1.56
N LEU A 19 -10.90 -8.02 1.75
CA LEU A 19 -11.20 -6.75 1.10
C LEU A 19 -10.29 -6.43 -0.09
N THR A 20 -9.39 -7.35 -0.48
CA THR A 20 -8.44 -7.12 -1.59
C THR A 20 -9.15 -6.66 -2.87
N GLY A 21 -10.21 -7.35 -3.26
CA GLY A 21 -10.96 -7.01 -4.48
C GLY A 21 -11.66 -5.67 -4.39
N ALA A 22 -12.28 -5.38 -3.25
CA ALA A 22 -12.98 -4.11 -3.04
C ALA A 22 -12.01 -2.92 -3.09
N ILE A 23 -10.83 -3.08 -2.51
CA ILE A 23 -9.80 -2.04 -2.52
C ILE A 23 -9.23 -1.86 -3.92
N SER A 24 -8.91 -2.96 -4.62
CA SER A 24 -8.40 -2.92 -5.99
C SER A 24 -9.39 -2.25 -6.93
N ALA A 25 -10.69 -2.48 -6.75
CA ALA A 25 -11.74 -1.82 -7.54
C ALA A 25 -11.70 -0.29 -7.39
N LYS A 26 -11.38 0.20 -6.21
CA LYS A 26 -11.27 1.65 -6.00
C LYS A 26 -10.09 2.25 -6.78
N PHE A 27 -8.97 1.55 -6.87
CA PHE A 27 -7.84 2.01 -7.69
C PHE A 27 -8.24 2.10 -9.15
N GLU A 28 -8.86 1.04 -9.67
CA GLU A 28 -9.27 0.99 -11.08
C GLU A 28 -10.34 2.02 -11.41
N THR A 29 -11.31 2.21 -10.52
CA THR A 29 -12.35 3.24 -10.70
C THR A 29 -11.75 4.65 -10.75
N ALA A 30 -10.66 4.88 -10.03
CA ALA A 30 -9.97 6.17 -10.03
C ALA A 30 -9.08 6.38 -11.26
N GLY A 31 -8.97 5.38 -12.14
CA GLY A 31 -8.15 5.47 -13.35
C GLY A 31 -6.72 4.99 -13.17
N LEU A 32 -6.42 4.30 -12.07
CA LEU A 32 -5.11 3.69 -11.85
C LEU A 32 -5.12 2.26 -12.38
N ARG A 33 -4.11 1.91 -13.19
CA ARG A 33 -3.96 0.57 -13.72
C ARG A 33 -3.06 -0.25 -12.81
N ILE A 34 -3.47 -1.47 -12.49
CA ILE A 34 -2.65 -2.39 -11.70
C ILE A 34 -1.73 -3.11 -12.69
N VAL A 35 -0.44 -2.78 -12.68
CA VAL A 35 0.54 -3.35 -13.62
C VAL A 35 1.40 -4.45 -13.00
N ALA A 36 1.26 -4.69 -11.71
CA ALA A 36 1.85 -5.83 -11.01
C ALA A 36 1.09 -6.06 -9.71
N SER A 37 0.96 -7.32 -9.30
CA SER A 37 0.24 -7.67 -8.07
C SER A 37 0.72 -9.04 -7.58
N LYS A 38 1.02 -9.14 -6.29
CA LYS A 38 1.42 -10.40 -5.64
C LYS A 38 0.80 -10.48 -4.26
N ARG A 39 0.30 -11.67 -3.91
CA ARG A 39 -0.08 -11.98 -2.53
C ARG A 39 1.08 -12.74 -1.89
N ILE A 40 1.64 -12.18 -0.82
CA ILE A 40 2.83 -12.74 -0.17
C ILE A 40 2.67 -12.75 1.35
N GLN A 41 3.44 -13.61 2.00
CA GLN A 41 3.60 -13.61 3.45
C GLN A 41 5.00 -13.09 3.78
N LEU A 42 5.09 -11.93 4.42
CA LEU A 42 6.37 -11.39 4.84
C LEU A 42 6.97 -12.20 6.00
N SER A 43 8.29 -12.35 5.99
CA SER A 43 9.01 -12.76 7.19
C SER A 43 9.25 -11.52 8.06
N LEU A 44 9.56 -11.73 9.33
CA LEU A 44 9.90 -10.62 10.23
C LEU A 44 11.09 -9.84 9.70
N ALA A 45 12.12 -10.53 9.20
CA ALA A 45 13.31 -9.87 8.64
C ALA A 45 12.96 -8.99 7.43
N GLN A 46 12.07 -9.46 6.56
CA GLN A 46 11.63 -8.67 5.40
C GLN A 46 10.85 -7.42 5.84
N ALA A 47 9.95 -7.57 6.81
CA ALA A 47 9.17 -6.44 7.33
C ALA A 47 10.09 -5.41 7.99
N GLN A 48 11.06 -5.86 8.78
CA GLN A 48 12.03 -4.98 9.43
C GLN A 48 12.88 -4.23 8.41
N LYS A 49 13.28 -4.89 7.32
CA LYS A 49 14.06 -4.25 6.26
C LYS A 49 13.23 -3.22 5.51
N PHE A 50 12.00 -3.54 5.16
CA PHE A 50 11.12 -2.62 4.43
C PHE A 50 10.84 -1.35 5.24
N TYR A 51 10.58 -1.50 6.54
CA TYR A 51 10.31 -0.37 7.43
C TYR A 51 11.54 0.15 8.16
N GLY A 52 12.74 -0.14 7.65
CA GLY A 52 14.00 0.17 8.31
C GLY A 52 14.19 1.65 8.64
N VAL A 53 13.58 2.58 7.87
CA VAL A 53 13.62 4.02 8.17
C VAL A 53 12.94 4.35 9.49
N HIS A 54 12.13 3.45 10.02
CA HIS A 54 11.42 3.62 11.29
C HIS A 54 12.01 2.78 12.42
N ALA A 55 13.19 2.17 12.22
CA ALA A 55 13.77 1.21 13.18
C ALA A 55 13.92 1.75 14.60
N GLU A 56 14.13 3.04 14.75
CA GLU A 56 14.29 3.68 16.06
C GLU A 56 12.98 4.23 16.63
N ARG A 57 11.87 4.10 15.90
CA ARG A 57 10.57 4.58 16.35
C ARG A 57 9.94 3.62 17.35
N PRO A 58 9.21 4.14 18.38
CA PRO A 58 8.56 3.27 19.37
C PRO A 58 7.59 2.26 18.77
N PHE A 59 6.95 2.60 17.65
CA PHE A 59 5.97 1.73 17.00
C PHE A 59 6.56 0.67 16.09
N PHE A 60 7.90 0.62 15.92
CA PHE A 60 8.53 -0.24 14.93
C PHE A 60 8.22 -1.73 15.14
N ALA A 61 8.38 -2.23 16.37
CA ALA A 61 8.12 -3.63 16.68
C ALA A 61 6.66 -4.00 16.44
N GLU A 62 5.73 -3.17 16.87
CA GLU A 62 4.30 -3.38 16.68
C GLU A 62 3.92 -3.37 15.20
N LEU A 63 4.48 -2.42 14.43
CA LEU A 63 4.23 -2.31 13.01
C LEU A 63 4.72 -3.56 12.27
N THR A 64 5.94 -4.02 12.53
CA THR A 64 6.50 -5.18 11.84
C THR A 64 5.76 -6.46 12.22
N GLU A 65 5.37 -6.62 13.46
CA GLU A 65 4.55 -7.76 13.90
C GLU A 65 3.18 -7.75 13.22
N PHE A 66 2.56 -6.58 13.13
CA PHE A 66 1.29 -6.43 12.42
C PHE A 66 1.42 -6.85 10.96
N MET A 67 2.47 -6.39 10.27
CA MET A 67 2.66 -6.65 8.84
C MET A 67 2.91 -8.12 8.51
N ILE A 68 3.31 -8.93 9.48
CA ILE A 68 3.49 -10.38 9.26
C ILE A 68 2.35 -11.23 9.81
N SER A 69 1.34 -10.60 10.41
CA SER A 69 0.23 -11.31 11.04
C SER A 69 -0.68 -12.05 10.06
N GLU A 70 -0.72 -11.60 8.81
CA GLU A 70 -1.51 -12.17 7.72
C GLU A 70 -0.78 -11.90 6.40
N PRO A 71 -1.10 -12.62 5.32
CA PRO A 71 -0.59 -12.25 3.99
C PRO A 71 -0.98 -10.83 3.63
N ILE A 72 -0.12 -10.21 2.82
CA ILE A 72 -0.38 -8.87 2.25
C ILE A 72 -0.46 -8.98 0.74
N VAL A 73 -1.02 -7.95 0.10
CA VAL A 73 -0.99 -7.84 -1.36
C VAL A 73 -0.16 -6.62 -1.72
N VAL A 74 0.93 -6.84 -2.45
CA VAL A 74 1.78 -5.77 -2.95
C VAL A 74 1.45 -5.53 -4.41
N GLN A 75 1.32 -4.26 -4.80
CA GLN A 75 0.87 -3.88 -6.15
C GLN A 75 1.66 -2.68 -6.65
N VAL A 76 1.78 -2.59 -7.98
CA VAL A 76 2.27 -1.39 -8.65
C VAL A 76 1.11 -0.80 -9.43
N LEU A 77 0.83 0.46 -9.18
CA LEU A 77 -0.26 1.21 -9.82
C LEU A 77 0.33 2.23 -10.77
N GLU A 78 -0.28 2.34 -11.96
CA GLU A 78 0.20 3.26 -13.01
C GLU A 78 -0.92 4.18 -13.46
N GLY A 79 -0.58 5.44 -13.70
CA GLY A 79 -1.53 6.43 -14.20
C GLY A 79 -0.92 7.83 -14.17
N GLU A 80 -1.69 8.82 -14.58
CA GLU A 80 -1.26 10.21 -14.48
C GLU A 80 -1.18 10.60 -13.01
N ASP A 81 -0.01 11.15 -12.61
CA ASP A 81 0.22 11.56 -11.22
C ASP A 81 -0.15 10.47 -10.21
N ALA A 82 0.27 9.23 -10.49
CA ALA A 82 -0.17 8.06 -9.74
C ALA A 82 0.06 8.18 -8.23
N ILE A 83 1.19 8.77 -7.81
CA ILE A 83 1.50 8.93 -6.39
C ILE A 83 0.43 9.78 -5.70
N ALA A 84 0.16 10.98 -6.24
CA ALA A 84 -0.83 11.88 -5.67
C ALA A 84 -2.23 11.29 -5.75
N LYS A 85 -2.57 10.69 -6.90
CA LYS A 85 -3.88 10.08 -7.09
C LYS A 85 -4.13 8.92 -6.13
N ASN A 86 -3.13 8.06 -5.93
CA ASN A 86 -3.26 6.97 -4.98
C ASN A 86 -3.48 7.48 -3.56
N ARG A 87 -2.78 8.54 -3.16
CA ARG A 87 -2.96 9.11 -1.84
C ARG A 87 -4.36 9.69 -1.65
N GLU A 88 -4.94 10.28 -2.69
CA GLU A 88 -6.34 10.72 -2.66
C GLU A 88 -7.29 9.54 -2.48
N VAL A 89 -7.06 8.46 -3.22
CA VAL A 89 -7.91 7.25 -3.15
C VAL A 89 -7.80 6.59 -1.78
N MET A 90 -6.61 6.56 -1.21
CA MET A 90 -6.38 5.98 0.12
C MET A 90 -7.07 6.79 1.22
N GLY A 91 -7.02 8.11 1.13
CA GLY A 91 -7.53 9.01 2.17
C GLY A 91 -6.51 9.30 3.25
N ALA A 92 -6.88 10.14 4.21
CA ALA A 92 -6.01 10.53 5.32
C ALA A 92 -5.56 9.31 6.13
N THR A 93 -4.35 9.38 6.68
CA THR A 93 -3.75 8.30 7.47
C THR A 93 -4.65 7.88 8.63
N ASN A 94 -5.24 8.84 9.31
CA ASN A 94 -6.25 8.55 10.32
C ASN A 94 -7.62 8.42 9.62
N PRO A 95 -8.28 7.25 9.68
CA PRO A 95 -9.56 7.09 9.02
C PRO A 95 -10.65 8.03 9.52
N ALA A 96 -10.55 8.54 10.74
CA ALA A 96 -11.50 9.53 11.26
C ALA A 96 -11.43 10.86 10.48
N ASP A 97 -10.27 11.17 9.91
CA ASP A 97 -10.04 12.40 9.13
C ASP A 97 -10.18 12.19 7.63
N ALA A 98 -10.40 10.95 7.19
CA ALA A 98 -10.46 10.62 5.77
C ALA A 98 -11.80 11.04 5.17
N ALA A 99 -11.76 11.49 3.91
CA ALA A 99 -12.95 11.89 3.18
C ALA A 99 -13.81 10.69 2.81
N ASP A 100 -15.11 10.92 2.65
CA ASP A 100 -16.04 9.89 2.21
C ASP A 100 -15.62 9.31 0.86
N GLY A 101 -15.78 8.02 0.68
CA GLY A 101 -15.43 7.31 -0.54
C GLY A 101 -13.99 6.85 -0.62
N THR A 102 -13.12 7.29 0.30
CA THR A 102 -11.73 6.82 0.35
C THR A 102 -11.65 5.43 0.97
N ILE A 103 -10.56 4.72 0.65
CA ILE A 103 -10.33 3.38 1.19
C ILE A 103 -10.31 3.39 2.71
N ARG A 104 -9.56 4.32 3.29
CA ARG A 104 -9.43 4.38 4.75
C ARG A 104 -10.73 4.75 5.45
N LYS A 105 -11.51 5.64 4.85
CA LYS A 105 -12.82 5.99 5.42
C LYS A 105 -13.76 4.79 5.44
N GLU A 106 -13.77 4.00 4.38
CA GLU A 106 -14.70 2.88 4.26
C GLU A 106 -14.24 1.61 4.97
N PHE A 107 -12.94 1.34 4.99
CA PHE A 107 -12.42 0.02 5.39
C PHE A 107 -11.49 0.04 6.58
N ALA A 108 -10.78 1.14 6.85
CA ALA A 108 -9.78 1.16 7.91
C ALA A 108 -10.43 1.12 9.29
N LEU A 109 -9.76 0.44 10.22
CA LEU A 109 -10.25 0.26 11.59
C LEU A 109 -9.68 1.32 12.54
N SER A 110 -8.43 1.75 12.30
CA SER A 110 -7.72 2.70 13.15
C SER A 110 -6.50 3.25 12.41
N ILE A 111 -5.75 4.14 13.02
CA ILE A 111 -4.48 4.63 12.45
C ILE A 111 -3.50 3.48 12.22
N GLY A 112 -3.41 2.55 13.18
CA GLY A 112 -2.50 1.40 13.07
C GLY A 112 -2.98 0.34 12.10
N GLU A 113 -4.29 0.20 11.95
CA GLU A 113 -4.91 -0.75 11.04
C GLU A 113 -5.68 0.01 9.96
N ASN A 114 -4.91 0.71 9.11
CA ASN A 114 -5.47 1.65 8.14
C ASN A 114 -5.53 1.10 6.70
N SER A 115 -5.48 -0.19 6.55
CA SER A 115 -5.81 -0.99 5.35
C SER A 115 -4.82 -0.92 4.21
N VAL A 116 -4.19 0.21 3.92
CA VAL A 116 -3.33 0.38 2.75
C VAL A 116 -2.11 1.23 3.04
N HIS A 117 -1.06 1.00 2.25
CA HIS A 117 0.15 1.81 2.19
C HIS A 117 0.34 2.27 0.75
N GLY A 118 0.84 3.47 0.56
CA GLY A 118 1.22 4.00 -0.75
C GLY A 118 2.49 4.83 -0.62
N SER A 119 3.32 4.81 -1.68
CA SER A 119 4.53 5.62 -1.72
C SER A 119 4.18 7.11 -1.68
N ASP A 120 5.06 7.92 -1.12
CA ASP A 120 4.83 9.36 -0.95
C ASP A 120 5.63 10.24 -1.90
N ALA A 121 6.57 9.66 -2.64
CA ALA A 121 7.43 10.40 -3.57
C ALA A 121 7.96 9.48 -4.66
N PRO A 122 8.44 10.03 -5.81
CA PRO A 122 9.02 9.19 -6.87
C PRO A 122 10.20 8.33 -6.40
N GLU A 123 11.03 8.85 -5.53
CA GLU A 123 12.20 8.12 -4.99
C GLU A 123 11.76 6.94 -4.14
N THR A 124 10.81 7.14 -3.24
CA THR A 124 10.31 6.05 -2.39
C THR A 124 9.52 5.04 -3.20
N ALA A 125 8.79 5.49 -4.22
CA ALA A 125 8.08 4.58 -5.13
C ALA A 125 9.07 3.64 -5.83
N ALA A 126 10.16 4.17 -6.37
CA ALA A 126 11.17 3.36 -7.06
C ALA A 126 11.80 2.33 -6.12
N GLU A 127 12.16 2.74 -4.92
CA GLU A 127 12.77 1.85 -3.92
C GLU A 127 11.81 0.76 -3.48
N GLU A 128 10.57 1.12 -3.18
CA GLU A 128 9.56 0.18 -2.69
C GLU A 128 9.15 -0.82 -3.76
N ILE A 129 9.01 -0.37 -5.00
CA ILE A 129 8.70 -1.26 -6.12
C ILE A 129 9.83 -2.27 -6.29
N SER A 130 11.08 -1.83 -6.32
CA SER A 130 12.21 -2.74 -6.52
C SER A 130 12.44 -3.70 -5.36
N PHE A 131 11.92 -3.40 -4.18
CA PHE A 131 11.99 -4.30 -3.04
C PHE A 131 11.20 -5.58 -3.28
N PHE A 132 10.04 -5.48 -3.95
CA PHE A 132 9.12 -6.59 -4.14
C PHE A 132 9.03 -7.13 -5.56
N PHE A 133 9.40 -6.35 -6.56
CA PHE A 133 9.20 -6.71 -7.96
C PHE A 133 10.47 -6.58 -8.78
N SER A 134 10.68 -7.54 -9.71
CA SER A 134 11.70 -7.40 -10.76
C SER A 134 11.10 -6.62 -11.93
N GLY A 135 11.96 -6.13 -12.83
CA GLY A 135 11.51 -5.42 -14.03
C GLY A 135 10.61 -6.26 -14.93
N LEU A 136 10.84 -7.58 -14.95
CA LEU A 136 10.02 -8.50 -15.76
C LEU A 136 8.60 -8.68 -15.25
N GLU A 137 8.35 -8.33 -14.00
CA GLU A 137 7.04 -8.46 -13.37
C GLU A 137 6.15 -7.23 -13.57
N LEU A 138 6.69 -6.15 -14.10
CA LEU A 138 5.97 -4.91 -14.33
C LEU A 138 5.49 -4.89 -15.78
N VAL A 139 4.23 -5.17 -15.98
CA VAL A 139 3.64 -5.32 -17.32
C VAL A 139 2.40 -4.43 -17.43
N GLY A 140 2.50 -3.45 -18.25
CA GLY A 140 1.43 -2.48 -18.47
C GLY A 140 1.24 -2.16 -19.91
#